data_b40edb054c54047c4b6c63e551b64ba7
#
_entry.id   b40edb054c54047c4b6c63e551b64ba7
#
_cell.length_a   1.000
_cell.length_b   1.000
_cell.length_c   1.000
_cell.angle_alpha   90.00
_cell.angle_beta   90.00
_cell.angle_gamma   90.00
#
_symmetry.space_group_name_H-M   'P 1'
#
loop_
_entity.id
_entity.type
_entity.pdbx_description
1 polymer ?
#
loop_
_entity_poly.entity_id
_entity_poly.type
_entity_poly.pdbx_seq_one_letter_code
_entity_poly.pdbx_strand_id
1 'polypeptide(L)'
;MSRENILHKVRTALGRSAGQAAADLPPVRLRVPEVDMEDRIAMTRSRIEVLAGKTARVATMEAARELVAEVIAGKTAVASNAPYLAECGITTLPGVRTGIREVVELTEVCARVDIGITSADYVLSDTGTLVMLASPAEARLVSLLPPAHLAVVPRERILTGLDELFTILPDPAAQTSSMVLITGPSRTADIEQILVRGVHGPGQITVVIVG
;
A
#
# COMPACT_ATOMS: atom_id res chain seq x y z
N MET A 1 -21.97 -14.60 -25.62
CA MET A 1 -22.12 -15.81 -24.78
C MET A 1 -22.80 -15.39 -23.48
N SER A 2 -23.82 -16.13 -23.02
CA SER A 2 -24.47 -15.81 -21.75
C SER A 2 -23.60 -16.23 -20.56
N ARG A 3 -23.82 -15.60 -19.40
CA ARG A 3 -23.14 -15.96 -18.13
C ARG A 3 -23.33 -17.44 -17.81
N GLU A 4 -24.54 -17.96 -18.00
CA GLU A 4 -24.88 -19.37 -17.74
C GLU A 4 -24.06 -20.32 -18.61
N ASN A 5 -23.81 -19.98 -19.86
CA ASN A 5 -23.02 -20.79 -20.78
C ASN A 5 -21.55 -20.84 -20.39
N ILE A 6 -21.01 -19.72 -19.91
CA ILE A 6 -19.64 -19.64 -19.39
C ILE A 6 -19.51 -20.49 -18.11
N LEU A 7 -20.43 -20.32 -17.17
CA LEU A 7 -20.44 -21.10 -15.93
C LEU A 7 -20.61 -22.60 -16.16
N HIS A 8 -21.48 -22.98 -17.11
CA HIS A 8 -21.65 -24.39 -17.50
C HIS A 8 -20.34 -24.98 -18.03
N LYS A 9 -19.66 -24.31 -18.96
CA LYS A 9 -18.38 -24.77 -19.51
C LYS A 9 -17.30 -24.92 -18.43
N VAL A 10 -17.21 -23.94 -17.52
CA VAL A 10 -16.23 -23.99 -16.40
C VAL A 10 -16.55 -25.16 -15.46
N ARG A 11 -17.83 -25.36 -15.08
CA ARG A 11 -18.22 -26.47 -14.22
C ARG A 11 -17.95 -27.81 -14.87
N THR A 12 -18.27 -27.96 -16.13
CA THR A 12 -18.00 -29.20 -16.90
C THR A 12 -16.51 -29.50 -16.95
N ALA A 13 -15.68 -28.51 -17.24
CA ALA A 13 -14.23 -28.66 -17.28
C ALA A 13 -13.62 -29.03 -15.90
N LEU A 14 -14.24 -28.55 -14.81
CA LEU A 14 -13.82 -28.85 -13.44
C LEU A 14 -14.46 -30.13 -12.85
N GLY A 15 -15.34 -30.82 -13.62
CA GLY A 15 -16.11 -31.97 -13.11
C GLY A 15 -17.08 -31.60 -11.98
N ARG A 16 -17.59 -30.33 -11.92
CA ARG A 16 -18.45 -29.84 -10.87
C ARG A 16 -19.89 -29.61 -11.34
N SER A 17 -20.84 -29.78 -10.41
CA SER A 17 -22.26 -29.53 -10.64
C SER A 17 -22.68 -28.16 -10.08
N ALA A 18 -23.82 -27.62 -10.58
CA ALA A 18 -24.45 -26.46 -9.98
C ALA A 18 -24.93 -26.79 -8.56
N GLY A 19 -24.68 -25.92 -7.58
CA GLY A 19 -25.05 -26.13 -6.18
C GLY A 19 -24.14 -27.09 -5.39
N GLN A 20 -23.09 -27.63 -6.02
CA GLN A 20 -22.10 -28.42 -5.28
C GLN A 20 -21.36 -27.55 -4.27
N ALA A 21 -21.32 -27.99 -3.01
CA ALA A 21 -20.56 -27.32 -1.97
C ALA A 21 -19.07 -27.20 -2.34
N ALA A 22 -18.43 -26.13 -1.89
CA ALA A 22 -16.99 -26.02 -1.99
C ALA A 22 -16.33 -27.15 -1.17
N ALA A 23 -15.16 -27.62 -1.61
CA ALA A 23 -14.36 -28.51 -0.77
C ALA A 23 -13.95 -27.80 0.51
N ASP A 24 -13.80 -28.55 1.59
CA ASP A 24 -13.26 -28.03 2.84
C ASP A 24 -11.90 -27.38 2.58
N LEU A 25 -11.70 -26.18 3.13
CA LEU A 25 -10.41 -25.51 3.03
C LEU A 25 -9.37 -26.32 3.85
N PRO A 26 -8.16 -26.50 3.31
CA PRO A 26 -7.10 -27.10 4.10
C PRO A 26 -6.84 -26.27 5.36
N PRO A 27 -6.42 -26.90 6.47
CA PRO A 27 -6.12 -26.17 7.70
C PRO A 27 -5.02 -25.13 7.44
N VAL A 28 -5.27 -23.90 7.83
CA VAL A 28 -4.30 -22.81 7.73
C VAL A 28 -3.16 -23.08 8.72
N ARG A 29 -1.92 -22.99 8.24
CA ARG A 29 -0.71 -23.17 9.05
C ARG A 29 0.09 -21.87 9.00
N LEU A 30 -0.37 -20.87 9.76
CA LEU A 30 0.35 -19.62 9.91
C LEU A 30 1.41 -19.76 11.01
N ARG A 31 2.58 -19.18 10.76
CA ARG A 31 3.68 -19.10 11.71
C ARG A 31 4.06 -17.64 11.89
N VAL A 32 3.63 -17.06 12.99
CA VAL A 32 4.01 -15.67 13.35
C VAL A 32 5.25 -15.76 14.24
N PRO A 33 6.44 -15.35 13.76
CA PRO A 33 7.63 -15.31 14.59
C PRO A 33 7.52 -14.20 15.64
N GLU A 34 8.07 -14.46 16.82
CA GLU A 34 8.24 -13.43 17.84
C GLU A 34 9.45 -12.56 17.48
N VAL A 35 9.20 -11.34 17.04
CA VAL A 35 10.22 -10.33 16.69
C VAL A 35 9.86 -9.06 17.43
N ASP A 36 10.81 -8.46 18.15
CA ASP A 36 10.54 -7.22 18.84
C ASP A 36 10.34 -6.03 17.86
N MET A 37 9.75 -4.94 18.35
CA MET A 37 9.38 -3.82 17.50
C MET A 37 10.61 -3.11 16.89
N GLU A 38 11.71 -3.00 17.61
CA GLU A 38 12.92 -2.35 17.10
C GLU A 38 13.55 -3.17 15.96
N ASP A 39 13.55 -4.50 16.09
CA ASP A 39 14.01 -5.39 15.02
C ASP A 39 13.08 -5.33 13.81
N ARG A 40 11.74 -5.29 14.01
CA ARG A 40 10.78 -5.09 12.91
C ARG A 40 11.04 -3.79 12.16
N ILE A 41 11.27 -2.69 12.87
CA ILE A 41 11.61 -1.38 12.28
C ILE A 41 12.92 -1.46 11.50
N ALA A 42 13.96 -2.03 12.10
CA ALA A 42 15.27 -2.16 11.46
C ALA A 42 15.19 -3.02 10.19
N MET A 43 14.51 -4.17 10.24
CA MET A 43 14.27 -5.02 9.09
C MET A 43 13.50 -4.30 7.99
N THR A 44 12.38 -3.64 8.34
CA THR A 44 11.56 -2.86 7.41
C THR A 44 12.41 -1.85 6.63
N ARG A 45 13.20 -1.05 7.34
CA ARG A 45 14.07 -0.03 6.73
C ARG A 45 15.09 -0.67 5.79
N SER A 46 15.79 -1.68 6.26
CA SER A 46 16.78 -2.41 5.46
C SER A 46 16.18 -2.97 4.17
N ARG A 47 14.99 -3.59 4.24
CA ARG A 47 14.33 -4.17 3.06
C ARG A 47 13.90 -3.11 2.04
N ILE A 48 13.32 -2.01 2.51
CA ILE A 48 12.90 -0.90 1.63
C ILE A 48 14.13 -0.28 0.95
N GLU A 49 15.23 -0.05 1.67
CA GLU A 49 16.45 0.57 1.16
C GLU A 49 17.18 -0.33 0.14
N VAL A 50 17.23 -1.65 0.36
CA VAL A 50 17.76 -2.62 -0.61
C VAL A 50 16.99 -2.56 -1.95
N LEU A 51 15.70 -2.25 -1.90
CA LEU A 51 14.86 -2.07 -3.09
C LEU A 51 14.96 -0.66 -3.68
N ALA A 52 15.87 0.17 -3.19
CA ALA A 52 16.07 1.57 -3.56
C ALA A 52 14.89 2.50 -3.21
N GLY A 53 14.10 2.14 -2.21
CA GLY A 53 13.23 3.06 -1.48
C GLY A 53 14.03 3.88 -0.48
N LYS A 54 13.39 4.91 0.08
CA LYS A 54 13.96 5.74 1.15
C LYS A 54 13.17 5.51 2.43
N THR A 55 13.85 5.55 3.58
CA THR A 55 13.20 5.44 4.87
C THR A 55 13.63 6.56 5.81
N ALA A 56 12.71 6.98 6.66
CA ALA A 56 13.01 7.83 7.81
C ALA A 56 12.26 7.30 9.03
N ARG A 57 12.84 7.47 10.22
CA ARG A 57 12.15 7.25 11.48
C ARG A 57 12.13 8.56 12.26
N VAL A 58 10.97 8.89 12.79
CA VAL A 58 10.75 10.09 13.60
C VAL A 58 10.01 9.70 14.89
N ALA A 59 10.26 10.42 15.97
CA ALA A 59 9.71 10.07 17.27
C ALA A 59 8.25 10.50 17.45
N THR A 60 7.81 11.56 16.75
CA THR A 60 6.49 12.16 16.96
C THR A 60 5.79 12.49 15.65
N MET A 61 4.48 12.71 15.72
CA MET A 61 3.66 13.15 14.58
C MET A 61 4.08 14.54 14.09
N GLU A 62 4.49 15.43 14.98
CA GLU A 62 5.00 16.75 14.63
C GLU A 62 6.28 16.65 13.81
N ALA A 63 7.22 15.81 14.23
CA ALA A 63 8.45 15.56 13.47
C ALA A 63 8.16 14.90 12.12
N ALA A 64 7.12 14.04 12.03
CA ALA A 64 6.67 13.50 10.76
C ALA A 64 6.13 14.60 9.84
N ARG A 65 5.33 15.53 10.38
CA ARG A 65 4.82 16.67 9.62
C ARG A 65 5.94 17.56 9.09
N GLU A 66 6.93 17.88 9.91
CA GLU A 66 8.10 18.68 9.52
C GLU A 66 8.90 18.00 8.41
N LEU A 67 9.20 16.70 8.56
CA LEU A 67 9.90 15.94 7.53
C LEU A 67 9.12 15.86 6.21
N VAL A 68 7.80 15.64 6.28
CA VAL A 68 6.97 15.64 5.07
C VAL A 68 6.99 17.00 4.40
N ALA A 69 6.91 18.10 5.17
CA ALA A 69 7.00 19.46 4.63
C ALA A 69 8.33 19.71 3.90
N GLU A 70 9.45 19.19 4.43
CA GLU A 70 10.75 19.26 3.76
C GLU A 70 10.77 18.44 2.45
N VAL A 71 10.23 17.22 2.45
CA VAL A 71 10.21 16.34 1.29
C VAL A 71 9.37 16.91 0.14
N ILE A 72 8.27 17.59 0.46
CA ILE A 72 7.38 18.20 -0.53
C ILE A 72 7.75 19.65 -0.89
N ALA A 73 8.79 20.23 -0.28
CA ALA A 73 9.19 21.59 -0.56
C ALA A 73 9.44 21.82 -2.05
N GLY A 74 8.75 22.80 -2.64
CA GLY A 74 8.82 23.12 -4.07
C GLY A 74 8.15 22.11 -5.01
N LYS A 75 7.34 21.17 -4.47
CA LYS A 75 6.61 20.17 -5.24
C LYS A 75 5.12 20.27 -4.97
N THR A 76 4.33 19.68 -5.86
CA THR A 76 2.90 19.52 -5.70
C THR A 76 2.59 18.14 -5.11
N ALA A 77 1.63 18.06 -4.19
CA ALA A 77 1.29 16.79 -3.56
C ALA A 77 -0.23 16.61 -3.41
N VAL A 78 -0.66 15.36 -3.40
CA VAL A 78 -2.00 14.95 -3.01
C VAL A 78 -1.91 13.96 -1.85
N ALA A 79 -2.69 14.18 -0.81
CA ALA A 79 -2.80 13.26 0.30
C ALA A 79 -4.12 12.48 0.24
N SER A 80 -4.07 11.21 0.63
CA SER A 80 -5.29 10.44 0.88
C SER A 80 -6.08 11.06 2.06
N ASN A 81 -7.33 10.62 2.20
CA ASN A 81 -8.19 11.07 3.30
C ASN A 81 -8.01 10.20 4.57
N ALA A 82 -6.89 9.49 4.70
CA ALA A 82 -6.60 8.65 5.85
C ALA A 82 -6.56 9.49 7.14
N PRO A 83 -7.30 9.10 8.20
CA PRO A 83 -7.35 9.85 9.46
C PRO A 83 -5.98 10.14 10.05
N TYR A 84 -5.07 9.18 9.99
CA TYR A 84 -3.72 9.32 10.52
C TYR A 84 -2.91 10.47 9.89
N LEU A 85 -3.11 10.76 8.60
CA LEU A 85 -2.47 11.91 7.95
C LEU A 85 -3.01 13.23 8.49
N ALA A 86 -4.30 13.28 8.83
CA ALA A 86 -4.91 14.46 9.47
C ALA A 86 -4.42 14.61 10.92
N GLU A 87 -4.30 13.54 11.68
CA GLU A 87 -3.74 13.52 13.03
C GLU A 87 -2.30 14.04 13.05
N CYS A 88 -1.48 13.64 12.07
CA CYS A 88 -0.14 14.19 11.88
C CYS A 88 -0.13 15.65 11.35
N GLY A 89 -1.27 16.24 11.02
CA GLY A 89 -1.34 17.58 10.45
C GLY A 89 -0.78 17.71 9.02
N ILE A 90 -0.58 16.59 8.32
CA ILE A 90 -0.02 16.55 6.95
C ILE A 90 -1.02 17.12 5.95
N THR A 91 -2.30 16.84 6.14
CA THR A 91 -3.38 17.33 5.27
C THR A 91 -3.54 18.85 5.25
N THR A 92 -2.94 19.55 6.21
CA THR A 92 -2.97 21.03 6.31
C THR A 92 -1.68 21.69 5.81
N LEU A 93 -0.71 20.92 5.31
CA LEU A 93 0.53 21.47 4.77
C LEU A 93 0.28 22.27 3.48
N PRO A 94 0.97 23.42 3.29
CA PRO A 94 0.91 24.15 2.04
C PRO A 94 1.32 23.29 0.85
N GLY A 95 0.58 23.36 -0.26
CA GLY A 95 0.87 22.58 -1.46
C GLY A 95 0.32 21.14 -1.45
N VAL A 96 -0.30 20.70 -0.37
CA VAL A 96 -0.98 19.40 -0.28
C VAL A 96 -2.46 19.54 -0.60
N ARG A 97 -2.92 18.86 -1.63
CA ARG A 97 -4.36 18.71 -1.93
C ARG A 97 -4.91 17.50 -1.18
N THR A 98 -6.07 17.63 -0.58
CA THR A 98 -6.74 16.59 0.21
C THR A 98 -8.26 16.77 0.15
N GLY A 99 -9.02 15.85 0.75
CA GLY A 99 -10.48 15.94 0.81
C GLY A 99 -11.19 15.56 -0.50
N ILE A 100 -10.46 15.10 -1.51
CA ILE A 100 -11.01 14.74 -2.82
C ILE A 100 -11.69 13.38 -2.70
N ARG A 101 -12.97 13.33 -3.09
CA ARG A 101 -13.80 12.11 -3.05
C ARG A 101 -14.26 11.66 -4.43
N GLU A 102 -14.38 12.62 -5.36
CA GLU A 102 -14.81 12.32 -6.72
C GLU A 102 -13.68 11.68 -7.52
N VAL A 103 -13.95 10.52 -8.13
CA VAL A 103 -12.95 9.70 -8.82
C VAL A 103 -12.32 10.45 -9.99
N VAL A 104 -13.11 11.20 -10.75
CA VAL A 104 -12.64 11.97 -11.92
C VAL A 104 -11.66 13.04 -11.44
N GLU A 105 -12.05 13.83 -10.45
CA GLU A 105 -11.18 14.89 -9.88
C GLU A 105 -9.88 14.28 -9.29
N LEU A 106 -10.01 13.20 -8.53
CA LEU A 106 -8.83 12.53 -7.94
C LEU A 106 -7.87 12.03 -9.02
N THR A 107 -8.40 11.46 -10.11
CA THR A 107 -7.59 10.98 -11.24
C THR A 107 -6.83 12.13 -11.89
N GLU A 108 -7.50 13.26 -12.17
CA GLU A 108 -6.86 14.43 -12.76
C GLU A 108 -5.78 15.03 -11.86
N VAL A 109 -6.03 15.06 -10.55
CA VAL A 109 -5.06 15.57 -9.56
C VAL A 109 -3.86 14.64 -9.48
N CYS A 110 -4.06 13.35 -9.26
CA CYS A 110 -2.99 12.36 -9.16
C CYS A 110 -2.11 12.31 -10.41
N ALA A 111 -2.69 12.58 -11.60
CA ALA A 111 -1.95 12.61 -12.86
C ALA A 111 -1.05 13.84 -13.03
N ARG A 112 -1.23 14.89 -12.22
CA ARG A 112 -0.51 16.17 -12.36
C ARG A 112 0.42 16.52 -11.21
N VAL A 113 0.27 15.86 -10.07
CA VAL A 113 1.10 16.12 -8.88
C VAL A 113 2.39 15.31 -8.91
N ASP A 114 3.40 15.82 -8.20
CA ASP A 114 4.70 15.17 -8.09
C ASP A 114 4.69 14.01 -7.08
N ILE A 115 3.87 14.12 -6.01
CA ILE A 115 3.89 13.19 -4.87
C ILE A 115 2.48 12.82 -4.44
N GLY A 116 2.23 11.51 -4.29
CA GLY A 116 1.09 10.97 -3.55
C GLY A 116 1.48 10.64 -2.12
N ILE A 117 0.70 11.10 -1.14
CA ILE A 117 0.93 10.86 0.28
C ILE A 117 -0.18 9.98 0.82
N THR A 118 0.18 8.87 1.46
CA THR A 118 -0.76 7.91 2.06
C THR A 118 -0.36 7.54 3.48
N SER A 119 -1.29 6.88 4.18
CA SER A 119 -0.97 6.13 5.39
C SER A 119 -1.23 4.66 5.13
N ALA A 120 -0.19 3.83 5.09
CA ALA A 120 -0.36 2.40 4.90
C ALA A 120 -1.13 1.78 6.08
N ASP A 121 -2.00 0.80 5.79
CA ASP A 121 -2.74 0.07 6.82
C ASP A 121 -1.80 -0.81 7.64
N TYR A 122 -0.85 -1.49 6.97
CA TYR A 122 0.21 -2.27 7.61
C TYR A 122 1.51 -2.19 6.80
N VAL A 123 2.60 -2.62 7.43
CA VAL A 123 3.91 -2.83 6.78
C VAL A 123 4.43 -4.20 7.17
N LEU A 124 4.92 -4.97 6.21
CA LEU A 124 5.52 -6.28 6.45
C LEU A 124 7.02 -6.13 6.57
N SER A 125 7.58 -6.43 7.74
CA SER A 125 9.01 -6.19 8.04
C SER A 125 9.95 -7.13 7.28
N ASP A 126 9.52 -8.36 7.01
CA ASP A 126 10.31 -9.37 6.29
C ASP A 126 10.63 -8.99 4.84
N THR A 127 9.77 -8.22 4.21
CA THR A 127 9.88 -7.81 2.80
C THR A 127 9.96 -6.30 2.58
N GLY A 128 9.65 -5.47 3.59
CA GLY A 128 9.52 -4.02 3.45
C GLY A 128 8.28 -3.62 2.64
N THR A 129 7.22 -4.43 2.67
CA THR A 129 6.01 -4.26 1.86
C THR A 129 5.00 -3.40 2.59
N LEU A 130 4.53 -2.32 1.94
CA LEU A 130 3.36 -1.57 2.38
C LEU A 130 2.09 -2.32 2.00
N VAL A 131 1.16 -2.47 2.92
CA VAL A 131 -0.17 -3.05 2.70
C VAL A 131 -1.19 -1.92 2.69
N MET A 132 -1.90 -1.78 1.56
CA MET A 132 -2.89 -0.73 1.33
C MET A 132 -4.26 -1.37 1.11
N LEU A 133 -5.21 -1.12 2.00
CA LEU A 133 -6.59 -1.55 1.84
C LEU A 133 -7.41 -0.44 1.19
N ALA A 134 -8.03 -0.73 0.06
CA ALA A 134 -8.86 0.26 -0.62
C ALA A 134 -10.08 0.61 0.24
N SER A 135 -10.26 1.88 0.50
CA SER A 135 -11.39 2.42 1.27
C SER A 135 -11.76 3.83 0.76
N PRO A 136 -12.90 4.40 1.18
CA PRO A 136 -13.22 5.79 0.87
C PRO A 136 -12.19 6.81 1.39
N ALA A 137 -11.42 6.42 2.43
CA ALA A 137 -10.36 7.25 2.98
C ALA A 137 -9.00 7.02 2.29
N GLU A 138 -8.76 5.79 1.78
CA GLU A 138 -7.48 5.39 1.19
C GLU A 138 -7.70 4.92 -0.25
N ALA A 139 -7.77 5.86 -1.18
CA ALA A 139 -7.94 5.58 -2.60
C ALA A 139 -6.61 5.14 -3.22
N ARG A 140 -6.60 3.98 -3.90
CA ARG A 140 -5.42 3.39 -4.56
C ARG A 140 -4.69 4.34 -5.51
N LEU A 141 -5.41 5.25 -6.16
CA LEU A 141 -4.83 6.19 -7.11
C LEU A 141 -3.72 7.03 -6.49
N VAL A 142 -3.85 7.41 -5.22
CA VAL A 142 -2.88 8.26 -4.51
C VAL A 142 -1.51 7.57 -4.38
N SER A 143 -1.49 6.25 -4.16
CA SER A 143 -0.24 5.48 -4.03
C SER A 143 0.31 4.97 -5.36
N LEU A 144 -0.45 5.02 -6.46
CA LEU A 144 -0.09 4.34 -7.71
C LEU A 144 0.15 5.27 -8.90
N LEU A 145 -0.56 6.41 -8.98
CA LEU A 145 -0.52 7.26 -10.17
C LEU A 145 0.56 8.34 -10.13
N PRO A 146 0.80 9.07 -9.00
CA PRO A 146 1.89 10.05 -8.94
C PRO A 146 3.26 9.41 -9.13
N PRO A 147 4.25 10.14 -9.69
CA PRO A 147 5.59 9.61 -9.96
C PRO A 147 6.39 9.27 -8.69
N ALA A 148 6.03 9.85 -7.55
CA ALA A 148 6.59 9.50 -6.23
C ALA A 148 5.48 9.19 -5.24
N HIS A 149 5.71 8.18 -4.38
CA HIS A 149 4.83 7.80 -3.28
C HIS A 149 5.54 8.00 -1.94
N LEU A 150 4.90 8.72 -1.01
CA LEU A 150 5.33 8.90 0.36
C LEU A 150 4.29 8.29 1.29
N ALA A 151 4.69 7.30 2.08
CA ALA A 151 3.85 6.66 3.08
C ALA A 151 4.27 7.09 4.49
N VAL A 152 3.30 7.51 5.34
CA VAL A 152 3.52 7.83 6.75
C VAL A 152 2.81 6.80 7.60
N VAL A 153 3.55 6.06 8.42
CA VAL A 153 3.05 4.87 9.10
C VAL A 153 3.43 4.88 10.57
N PRO A 154 2.48 4.69 11.49
CA PRO A 154 2.83 4.48 12.90
C PRO A 154 3.50 3.10 13.06
N ARG A 155 4.49 3.01 13.95
CA ARG A 155 5.26 1.77 14.16
C ARG A 155 4.39 0.57 14.55
N GLU A 156 3.27 0.82 15.21
CA GLU A 156 2.33 -0.22 15.67
C GLU A 156 1.68 -0.99 14.50
N ARG A 157 1.76 -0.48 13.27
CA ARG A 157 1.28 -1.15 12.06
C ARG A 157 2.34 -2.01 11.37
N ILE A 158 3.54 -2.14 11.96
CA ILE A 158 4.60 -2.98 11.41
C ILE A 158 4.42 -4.41 11.91
N LEU A 159 4.09 -5.29 10.97
CA LEU A 159 3.91 -6.72 11.18
C LEU A 159 5.19 -7.48 10.79
N THR A 160 5.34 -8.72 11.27
CA THR A 160 6.45 -9.59 10.90
C THR A 160 6.44 -10.00 9.43
N GLY A 161 5.25 -10.34 8.92
CA GLY A 161 5.08 -10.80 7.53
C GLY A 161 3.62 -11.15 7.20
N LEU A 162 3.44 -11.84 6.08
CA LEU A 162 2.11 -12.22 5.57
C LEU A 162 1.34 -13.12 6.54
N ASP A 163 2.02 -13.99 7.29
CA ASP A 163 1.37 -14.88 8.23
C ASP A 163 0.67 -14.10 9.35
N GLU A 164 1.33 -13.06 9.88
CA GLU A 164 0.73 -12.16 10.87
C GLU A 164 -0.42 -11.33 10.24
N LEU A 165 -0.23 -10.83 9.02
CA LEU A 165 -1.27 -10.10 8.30
C LEU A 165 -2.54 -10.95 8.14
N PHE A 166 -2.42 -12.19 7.67
CA PHE A 166 -3.59 -13.07 7.50
C PHE A 166 -4.14 -13.63 8.81
N THR A 167 -3.41 -13.53 9.92
CA THR A 167 -3.98 -13.77 11.25
C THR A 167 -4.91 -12.62 11.66
N ILE A 168 -4.54 -11.37 11.34
CA ILE A 168 -5.34 -10.17 11.63
C ILE A 168 -6.47 -10.00 10.61
N LEU A 169 -6.22 -10.31 9.35
CA LEU A 169 -7.14 -10.19 8.21
C LEU A 169 -7.35 -11.56 7.55
N PRO A 170 -8.08 -12.48 8.18
CA PRO A 170 -8.27 -13.84 7.65
C PRO A 170 -9.08 -13.86 6.35
N ASP A 171 -9.95 -12.89 6.14
CA ASP A 171 -10.74 -12.70 4.92
C ASP A 171 -10.71 -11.23 4.48
N PRO A 172 -9.66 -10.79 3.78
CA PRO A 172 -9.57 -9.41 3.29
C PRO A 172 -10.72 -9.03 2.35
N ALA A 173 -11.25 -9.99 1.58
CA ALA A 173 -12.32 -9.73 0.62
C ALA A 173 -13.65 -9.33 1.28
N ALA A 174 -13.85 -9.68 2.54
CA ALA A 174 -15.01 -9.22 3.32
C ALA A 174 -14.89 -7.75 3.78
N GLN A 175 -13.66 -7.20 3.81
CA GLN A 175 -13.37 -5.87 4.36
C GLN A 175 -13.06 -4.83 3.30
N THR A 176 -12.46 -5.24 2.19
CA THR A 176 -12.02 -4.33 1.14
C THR A 176 -12.24 -4.91 -0.26
N SER A 177 -12.50 -4.04 -1.22
CA SER A 177 -12.58 -4.43 -2.64
C SER A 177 -11.21 -4.70 -3.27
N SER A 178 -10.13 -4.25 -2.63
CA SER A 178 -8.77 -4.45 -3.14
C SER A 178 -7.75 -4.26 -2.01
N MET A 179 -6.81 -5.18 -1.92
CA MET A 179 -5.60 -5.06 -1.12
C MET A 179 -4.41 -4.96 -2.05
N VAL A 180 -3.63 -3.90 -1.94
CA VAL A 180 -2.41 -3.69 -2.73
C VAL A 180 -1.19 -3.88 -1.84
N LEU A 181 -0.27 -4.71 -2.29
CA LEU A 181 1.02 -4.96 -1.66
C LEU A 181 2.10 -4.22 -2.45
N ILE A 182 2.70 -3.18 -1.88
CA ILE A 182 3.71 -2.34 -2.53
C ILE A 182 5.08 -2.69 -1.97
N THR A 183 5.86 -3.42 -2.76
CA THR A 183 7.20 -3.88 -2.38
C THR A 183 8.25 -3.12 -3.20
N GLY A 184 8.55 -1.90 -2.78
CA GLY A 184 9.52 -1.03 -3.45
C GLY A 184 8.99 -0.26 -4.67
N PRO A 185 9.83 0.57 -5.30
CA PRO A 185 9.48 1.34 -6.49
C PRO A 185 9.11 0.46 -7.68
N SER A 186 8.23 0.98 -8.56
CA SER A 186 7.84 0.30 -9.80
C SER A 186 9.07 -0.01 -10.66
N ARG A 187 9.20 -1.26 -11.10
CA ARG A 187 10.28 -1.76 -11.95
C ARG A 187 9.70 -2.61 -13.07
N THR A 188 10.12 -2.33 -14.30
CA THR A 188 9.79 -3.12 -15.48
C THR A 188 11.09 -3.58 -16.15
N ALA A 189 11.20 -4.86 -16.45
CA ALA A 189 12.41 -5.46 -17.02
C ALA A 189 12.21 -5.98 -18.45
N ASP A 190 11.04 -5.78 -19.05
CA ASP A 190 10.63 -6.47 -20.28
C ASP A 190 10.94 -5.71 -21.58
N ILE A 191 11.43 -4.46 -21.50
CA ILE A 191 11.77 -3.70 -22.68
C ILE A 191 13.29 -3.76 -22.88
N GLU A 192 13.75 -4.54 -23.88
CA GLU A 192 15.17 -4.66 -24.29
C GLU A 192 16.13 -5.12 -23.15
N GLN A 193 15.65 -5.85 -22.15
CA GLN A 193 16.42 -6.30 -20.96
C GLN A 193 16.98 -5.14 -20.11
N ILE A 194 16.50 -3.92 -20.31
CA ILE A 194 16.87 -2.76 -19.49
C ILE A 194 15.85 -2.57 -18.37
N LEU A 195 16.35 -2.49 -17.13
CA LEU A 195 15.51 -2.21 -15.97
C LEU A 195 15.04 -0.75 -15.98
N VAL A 196 13.78 -0.50 -16.32
CA VAL A 196 13.17 0.84 -16.29
C VAL A 196 12.35 1.00 -14.99
N ARG A 197 12.52 2.12 -14.31
CA ARG A 197 11.76 2.46 -13.10
C ARG A 197 10.63 3.42 -13.42
N GLY A 198 9.46 3.25 -12.75
CA GLY A 198 8.39 4.22 -12.81
C GLY A 198 7.49 4.16 -14.05
N VAL A 199 7.45 3.01 -14.76
CA VAL A 199 6.61 2.87 -15.96
C VAL A 199 5.13 2.62 -15.59
N HIS A 200 4.88 1.77 -14.62
CA HIS A 200 3.52 1.33 -14.22
C HIS A 200 3.14 1.74 -12.79
N GLY A 201 3.87 2.64 -12.18
CA GLY A 201 3.65 3.11 -10.82
C GLY A 201 4.79 4.02 -10.38
N PRO A 202 4.81 4.50 -9.12
CA PRO A 202 5.82 5.41 -8.62
C PRO A 202 7.24 4.88 -8.80
N GLY A 203 8.10 5.69 -9.41
CA GLY A 203 9.55 5.41 -9.54
C GLY A 203 10.33 5.67 -8.26
N GLN A 204 9.72 6.35 -7.29
CA GLN A 204 10.30 6.68 -5.99
C GLN A 204 9.31 6.33 -4.87
N ILE A 205 9.82 5.68 -3.83
CA ILE A 205 9.05 5.41 -2.60
C ILE A 205 9.83 5.94 -1.40
N THR A 206 9.14 6.66 -0.53
CA THR A 206 9.64 7.10 0.76
C THR A 206 8.69 6.63 1.85
N VAL A 207 9.22 6.01 2.90
CA VAL A 207 8.42 5.56 4.06
C VAL A 207 8.92 6.26 5.31
N VAL A 208 8.01 6.97 5.98
CA VAL A 208 8.24 7.64 7.25
C VAL A 208 7.58 6.82 8.35
N ILE A 209 8.37 6.26 9.23
CA ILE A 209 7.92 5.49 10.40
C ILE A 209 7.88 6.43 11.60
N VAL A 210 6.74 6.45 12.29
CA VAL A 210 6.49 7.33 13.45
C VAL A 210 6.45 6.50 14.73
N GLY A 211 7.29 6.86 15.71
CA GLY A 211 7.40 6.20 17.00
C GLY A 211 8.68 5.40 17.23
#